data_9d874ab4c6038a9d6d5bb180858ca4e1
#
_entry.id   9d874ab4c6038a9d6d5bb180858ca4e1
#
_cell.length_a   1.000
_cell.length_b   1.000
_cell.length_c   1.000
_cell.angle_alpha   90.00
_cell.angle_beta   90.00
_cell.angle_gamma   90.00
#
_symmetry.space_group_name_H-M   'P 1'
#
loop_
_entity.id
_entity.type
_entity.pdbx_description
1 polymer ?
#
loop_
_entity_poly.entity_id
_entity_poly.type
_entity_poly.pdbx_seq_one_letter_code
_entity_poly.pdbx_strand_id
1 'polypeptide(L)'
;MQLEQSPLVAQHRALDANLVEFGGWEMPIAYPSGTVAEHLACRHGAAMFDVSHLGSVRIEGEGAFDRLQATFTNDLNKVAPGRAQYTHLLDAADASVLDDIIIWWHPRADGEPDVFDVMPNASNTDDVVAAIGGVEATRTRAVIAVQGPEAKTQLAAVFPAAAAVGRFRVAICEWNGTNCTVGGTGYTGEPGVEIAVPVDAAPALWEAIVAAGITPAGLGARDTLRLESGLPLHGQELGAGITSLQADLAWVVAWNKPAFTGRDAALAEREAGVARRLFGITVEGRRPARTGCAISINGKVVGEVTSGNFSPVLGHAIALGFLPPETSEGQAVSIDVRGKELIGRIVRPPFV
;
A
#
# COMPACT_ATOMS: atom_id res chain seq x y z
N MET A 1 22.24 6.50 12.90
CA MET A 1 21.43 7.55 12.27
C MET A 1 20.25 7.81 13.20
N GLN A 2 19.85 9.06 13.41
CA GLN A 2 18.62 9.38 14.16
C GLN A 2 17.44 9.06 13.25
N LEU A 3 16.44 8.31 13.77
CA LEU A 3 15.23 8.01 13.01
C LEU A 3 14.38 9.27 12.86
N GLU A 4 13.72 9.40 11.71
CA GLU A 4 12.68 10.41 11.52
C GLU A 4 11.48 10.08 12.42
N GLN A 5 10.78 11.10 12.89
CA GLN A 5 9.62 10.91 13.76
C GLN A 5 8.35 11.34 13.06
N SER A 6 7.30 10.53 13.19
CA SER A 6 5.97 10.92 12.75
C SER A 6 5.50 12.18 13.51
N PRO A 7 4.76 13.09 12.86
CA PRO A 7 4.07 14.19 13.53
C PRO A 7 3.16 13.73 14.68
N LEU A 8 2.79 12.44 14.71
CA LEU A 8 1.90 11.82 15.70
C LEU A 8 2.66 11.01 16.78
N VAL A 9 3.99 11.09 16.83
CA VAL A 9 4.81 10.29 17.76
C VAL A 9 4.41 10.49 19.23
N ALA A 10 4.02 11.71 19.63
CA ALA A 10 3.56 12.00 20.98
C ALA A 10 2.24 11.28 21.30
N GLN A 11 1.31 11.23 20.34
CA GLN A 11 0.03 10.52 20.45
C GLN A 11 0.24 9.00 20.54
N HIS A 12 1.18 8.46 19.76
CA HIS A 12 1.54 7.03 19.84
C HIS A 12 2.09 6.68 21.23
N ARG A 13 3.01 7.50 21.77
CA ARG A 13 3.58 7.30 23.11
C ARG A 13 2.52 7.43 24.21
N ALA A 14 1.58 8.38 24.08
CA ALA A 14 0.47 8.56 25.02
C ALA A 14 -0.49 7.36 25.04
N LEU A 15 -0.53 6.57 23.97
CA LEU A 15 -1.30 5.34 23.83
C LEU A 15 -0.46 4.08 24.07
N ASP A 16 0.74 4.20 24.65
CA ASP A 16 1.66 3.10 24.94
C ASP A 16 1.98 2.22 23.72
N ALA A 17 2.07 2.83 22.55
CA ALA A 17 2.42 2.11 21.31
C ALA A 17 3.85 1.54 21.39
N ASN A 18 4.02 0.33 20.89
CA ASN A 18 5.34 -0.25 20.64
C ASN A 18 5.91 0.35 19.35
N LEU A 19 6.93 1.21 19.48
CA LEU A 19 7.56 1.92 18.37
C LEU A 19 8.78 1.13 17.87
N VAL A 20 8.93 1.04 16.55
CA VAL A 20 10.04 0.36 15.87
C VAL A 20 10.58 1.22 14.72
N GLU A 21 11.80 0.89 14.29
CA GLU A 21 12.33 1.42 13.04
C GLU A 21 11.57 0.79 11.85
N PHE A 22 11.11 1.65 10.95
CA PHE A 22 10.47 1.23 9.70
C PHE A 22 10.75 2.26 8.60
N GLY A 23 11.54 1.88 7.59
CA GLY A 23 11.87 2.74 6.45
C GLY A 23 12.56 4.06 6.85
N GLY A 24 13.37 4.04 7.89
CA GLY A 24 14.07 5.23 8.42
C GLY A 24 13.26 6.04 9.44
N TRP A 25 12.01 5.64 9.72
CA TRP A 25 11.10 6.31 10.65
C TRP A 25 10.88 5.51 11.94
N GLU A 26 10.57 6.21 13.04
CA GLU A 26 10.06 5.61 14.28
C GLU A 26 8.53 5.49 14.18
N MET A 27 8.00 4.26 13.98
CA MET A 27 6.59 4.01 13.68
C MET A 27 5.96 3.00 14.65
N PRO A 28 4.64 3.09 14.94
CA PRO A 28 3.96 2.13 15.79
C PRO A 28 3.79 0.78 15.07
N ILE A 29 4.38 -0.29 15.62
CA ILE A 29 4.15 -1.65 15.12
C ILE A 29 2.86 -2.24 15.65
N ALA A 30 2.51 -1.93 16.89
CA ALA A 30 1.26 -2.32 17.57
C ALA A 30 1.00 -1.42 18.78
N TYR A 31 -0.25 -1.35 19.20
CA TYR A 31 -0.70 -0.79 20.47
C TYR A 31 -0.92 -1.91 21.52
N PRO A 32 -1.23 -1.60 22.80
CA PRO A 32 -1.36 -2.62 23.85
C PRO A 32 -2.37 -3.73 23.56
N SER A 33 -3.40 -3.49 22.74
CA SER A 33 -4.36 -4.51 22.28
C SER A 33 -3.73 -5.62 21.45
N GLY A 34 -2.63 -5.30 20.78
CA GLY A 34 -1.85 -6.20 19.95
C GLY A 34 -2.40 -6.38 18.53
N THR A 35 -1.49 -6.75 17.63
CA THR A 35 -1.72 -6.87 16.18
C THR A 35 -3.00 -7.62 15.79
N VAL A 36 -3.32 -8.73 16.47
CA VAL A 36 -4.52 -9.53 16.13
C VAL A 36 -5.81 -8.79 16.45
N ALA A 37 -5.88 -8.13 17.61
CA ALA A 37 -7.07 -7.36 18.01
C ALA A 37 -7.25 -6.14 17.09
N GLU A 38 -6.18 -5.44 16.76
CA GLU A 38 -6.16 -4.30 15.82
C GLU A 38 -6.62 -4.72 14.42
N HIS A 39 -6.13 -5.86 13.93
CA HIS A 39 -6.55 -6.44 12.67
C HIS A 39 -8.07 -6.72 12.65
N LEU A 40 -8.58 -7.39 13.69
CA LEU A 40 -9.99 -7.72 13.78
C LEU A 40 -10.87 -6.48 13.97
N ALA A 41 -10.37 -5.43 14.67
CA ALA A 41 -11.06 -4.15 14.75
C ALA A 41 -11.25 -3.52 13.38
N CYS A 42 -10.23 -3.61 12.49
CA CYS A 42 -10.36 -3.15 11.11
C CYS A 42 -11.36 -3.99 10.30
N ARG A 43 -11.33 -5.32 10.43
CA ARG A 43 -12.22 -6.22 9.66
C ARG A 43 -13.69 -6.14 10.07
N HIS A 44 -13.97 -5.93 11.36
CA HIS A 44 -15.33 -5.98 11.90
C HIS A 44 -15.93 -4.60 12.20
N GLY A 45 -15.12 -3.54 12.19
CA GLY A 45 -15.56 -2.20 12.56
C GLY A 45 -14.75 -1.13 11.83
N ALA A 46 -13.91 -0.41 12.60
CA ALA A 46 -13.00 0.60 12.04
C ALA A 46 -11.68 0.64 12.80
N ALA A 47 -10.58 0.80 12.06
CA ALA A 47 -9.26 1.08 12.60
C ALA A 47 -8.62 2.27 11.90
N MET A 48 -7.70 2.94 12.61
CA MET A 48 -6.93 4.06 12.07
C MET A 48 -5.44 3.75 12.14
N PHE A 49 -4.73 4.19 11.12
CA PHE A 49 -3.29 3.95 10.96
C PHE A 49 -2.58 5.26 10.68
N ASP A 50 -1.47 5.49 11.36
CA ASP A 50 -0.52 6.51 10.93
C ASP A 50 0.33 5.97 9.77
N VAL A 51 0.22 6.62 8.62
CA VAL A 51 1.00 6.31 7.42
C VAL A 51 1.80 7.53 6.94
N SER A 52 2.12 8.43 7.88
CA SER A 52 2.83 9.69 7.59
C SER A 52 4.25 9.49 7.07
N HIS A 53 4.84 8.32 7.30
CA HIS A 53 6.15 7.92 6.78
C HIS A 53 6.18 7.74 5.25
N LEU A 54 5.02 7.48 4.63
CA LEU A 54 4.95 7.41 3.16
C LEU A 54 5.33 8.75 2.56
N GLY A 55 6.09 8.73 1.47
CA GLY A 55 6.48 9.93 0.76
C GLY A 55 5.29 10.74 0.26
N SER A 56 5.50 12.02 0.04
CA SER A 56 4.56 12.89 -0.66
C SER A 56 5.34 13.85 -1.53
N VAL A 57 5.10 13.78 -2.83
CA VAL A 57 5.70 14.69 -3.81
C VAL A 57 4.59 15.47 -4.46
N ARG A 58 4.56 16.77 -4.25
CA ARG A 58 3.63 17.66 -4.93
C ARG A 58 4.18 18.09 -6.26
N ILE A 59 3.39 17.92 -7.29
CA ILE A 59 3.68 18.39 -8.63
C ILE A 59 2.47 19.16 -9.17
N GLU A 60 2.70 20.34 -9.71
CA GLU A 60 1.64 21.24 -10.14
C GLU A 60 2.06 22.11 -11.33
N GLY A 61 1.07 22.76 -11.95
CA GLY A 61 1.25 23.70 -13.03
C GLY A 61 1.40 23.07 -14.41
N GLU A 62 1.86 23.90 -15.34
CA GLU A 62 2.02 23.52 -16.74
C GLU A 62 2.98 22.33 -16.91
N GLY A 63 2.56 21.33 -17.69
CA GLY A 63 3.33 20.11 -17.96
C GLY A 63 3.36 19.09 -16.82
N ALA A 64 2.72 19.33 -15.66
CA ALA A 64 2.65 18.35 -14.57
C ALA A 64 1.98 17.05 -15.02
N PHE A 65 0.83 17.14 -15.69
CA PHE A 65 0.13 15.99 -16.25
C PHE A 65 1.00 15.19 -17.23
N ASP A 66 1.63 15.88 -18.18
CA ASP A 66 2.44 15.23 -19.23
C ASP A 66 3.66 14.52 -18.66
N ARG A 67 4.30 15.10 -17.64
CA ARG A 67 5.44 14.46 -16.95
C ARG A 67 5.01 13.16 -16.26
N LEU A 68 3.92 13.19 -15.48
CA LEU A 68 3.40 11.99 -14.82
C LEU A 68 2.96 10.95 -15.85
N GLN A 69 2.28 11.40 -16.91
CA GLN A 69 1.85 10.55 -18.01
C GLN A 69 3.02 9.90 -18.75
N ALA A 70 4.13 10.60 -18.95
CA ALA A 70 5.33 10.07 -19.63
C ALA A 70 6.19 9.17 -18.71
N THR A 71 6.07 9.30 -17.40
CA THR A 71 6.92 8.58 -16.45
C THR A 71 6.28 7.27 -15.96
N PHE A 72 5.03 7.31 -15.52
CA PHE A 72 4.38 6.17 -14.87
C PHE A 72 3.67 5.23 -15.85
N THR A 73 3.47 3.99 -15.43
CA THR A 73 2.91 2.92 -16.28
C THR A 73 1.44 3.10 -16.61
N ASN A 74 0.61 3.58 -15.67
CA ASN A 74 -0.83 3.69 -15.88
C ASN A 74 -1.17 4.96 -16.68
N ASP A 75 -2.36 5.00 -17.24
CA ASP A 75 -2.82 6.07 -18.12
C ASP A 75 -3.71 7.06 -17.35
N LEU A 76 -3.21 8.27 -17.09
CA LEU A 76 -3.94 9.33 -16.41
C LEU A 76 -5.18 9.81 -17.21
N ASN A 77 -5.23 9.59 -18.53
CA ASN A 77 -6.42 9.89 -19.33
C ASN A 77 -7.64 9.02 -18.98
N LYS A 78 -7.44 7.92 -18.22
CA LYS A 78 -8.55 7.08 -17.72
C LYS A 78 -9.25 7.65 -16.49
N VAL A 79 -8.69 8.68 -15.90
CA VAL A 79 -9.21 9.38 -14.70
C VAL A 79 -9.34 10.87 -14.98
N ALA A 80 -9.84 11.63 -14.03
CA ALA A 80 -10.06 13.07 -14.13
C ALA A 80 -9.70 13.75 -12.81
N PRO A 81 -9.60 15.08 -12.74
CA PRO A 81 -9.46 15.81 -11.49
C PRO A 81 -10.45 15.33 -10.42
N GLY A 82 -10.02 15.21 -9.17
CA GLY A 82 -10.79 14.61 -8.09
C GLY A 82 -10.77 13.08 -8.06
N ARG A 83 -9.76 12.44 -8.71
CA ARG A 83 -9.59 10.98 -8.71
C ARG A 83 -8.19 10.56 -8.28
N ALA A 84 -8.11 9.38 -7.68
CA ALA A 84 -6.84 8.72 -7.40
C ALA A 84 -6.57 7.62 -8.43
N GLN A 85 -5.27 7.35 -8.69
CA GLN A 85 -4.84 6.28 -9.58
C GLN A 85 -3.61 5.56 -9.01
N TYR A 86 -3.64 4.23 -9.01
CA TYR A 86 -2.49 3.39 -8.72
C TYR A 86 -1.65 3.19 -9.98
N THR A 87 -0.34 3.29 -9.85
CA THR A 87 0.61 3.21 -10.96
C THR A 87 1.98 2.75 -10.48
N HIS A 88 2.87 2.38 -11.40
CA HIS A 88 4.25 2.02 -11.09
C HIS A 88 5.24 2.97 -11.76
N LEU A 89 6.35 3.22 -11.07
CA LEU A 89 7.61 3.71 -11.64
C LEU A 89 8.48 2.49 -11.94
N LEU A 90 8.94 2.34 -13.17
CA LEU A 90 9.78 1.22 -13.57
C LEU A 90 11.23 1.64 -13.78
N ASP A 91 12.14 0.69 -13.65
CA ASP A 91 13.49 0.80 -14.17
C ASP A 91 13.47 0.78 -15.70
N ALA A 92 14.24 1.66 -16.32
CA ALA A 92 14.25 1.80 -17.77
C ALA A 92 14.91 0.61 -18.51
N ALA A 93 15.81 -0.10 -17.83
CA ALA A 93 16.61 -1.15 -18.45
C ALA A 93 15.93 -2.53 -18.42
N ASP A 94 15.27 -2.87 -17.28
CA ASP A 94 14.74 -4.21 -17.05
C ASP A 94 13.25 -4.26 -16.65
N ALA A 95 12.59 -3.10 -16.58
CA ALA A 95 11.19 -2.94 -16.18
C ALA A 95 10.87 -3.43 -14.75
N SER A 96 11.86 -3.61 -13.88
CA SER A 96 11.59 -3.86 -12.47
C SER A 96 10.88 -2.66 -11.83
N VAL A 97 10.03 -2.93 -10.84
CA VAL A 97 9.22 -1.90 -10.18
C VAL A 97 10.09 -1.16 -9.17
N LEU A 98 10.55 0.04 -9.54
CA LEU A 98 11.28 0.91 -8.62
C LEU A 98 10.38 1.40 -7.50
N ASP A 99 9.11 1.71 -7.81
CA ASP A 99 8.11 2.05 -6.80
C ASP A 99 6.69 1.78 -7.29
N ASP A 100 5.80 1.46 -6.35
CA ASP A 100 4.37 1.38 -6.54
C ASP A 100 3.68 2.54 -5.82
N ILE A 101 2.88 3.29 -6.55
CA ILE A 101 2.53 4.67 -6.22
C ILE A 101 1.03 4.89 -6.33
N ILE A 102 0.46 5.64 -5.38
CA ILE A 102 -0.85 6.25 -5.52
C ILE A 102 -0.68 7.73 -5.89
N ILE A 103 -1.32 8.14 -6.98
CA ILE A 103 -1.43 9.54 -7.38
C ILE A 103 -2.80 10.05 -6.92
N TRP A 104 -2.85 11.17 -6.21
CA TRP A 104 -4.06 11.92 -5.92
C TRP A 104 -4.11 13.14 -6.83
N TRP A 105 -4.98 13.11 -7.82
CA TRP A 105 -5.25 14.26 -8.67
C TRP A 105 -6.29 15.13 -7.98
N HIS A 106 -5.89 16.32 -7.55
CA HIS A 106 -6.76 17.24 -6.85
C HIS A 106 -7.97 17.64 -7.70
N PRO A 107 -9.13 17.89 -7.09
CA PRO A 107 -10.23 18.54 -7.81
C PRO A 107 -9.83 19.95 -8.21
N ARG A 108 -10.26 20.39 -9.37
CA ARG A 108 -10.05 21.74 -9.88
C ARG A 108 -11.22 22.23 -10.70
N ALA A 109 -11.37 23.54 -10.84
CA ALA A 109 -12.28 24.16 -11.80
C ALA A 109 -11.66 24.19 -13.20
N ASP A 110 -12.49 24.42 -14.21
CA ASP A 110 -12.02 24.56 -15.59
C ASP A 110 -11.08 25.76 -15.71
N GLY A 111 -9.92 25.51 -16.33
CA GLY A 111 -8.88 26.52 -16.51
C GLY A 111 -7.90 26.69 -15.34
N GLU A 112 -8.14 26.05 -14.20
CA GLU A 112 -7.15 26.00 -13.13
C GLU A 112 -6.04 24.98 -13.45
N PRO A 113 -4.81 25.19 -12.93
CA PRO A 113 -3.71 24.25 -13.13
C PRO A 113 -3.99 22.91 -12.47
N ASP A 114 -3.42 21.85 -13.04
CA ASP A 114 -3.42 20.54 -12.41
C ASP A 114 -2.50 20.52 -11.18
N VAL A 115 -2.99 19.87 -10.11
CA VAL A 115 -2.25 19.63 -8.87
C VAL A 115 -2.33 18.15 -8.54
N PHE A 116 -1.18 17.52 -8.28
CA PHE A 116 -1.08 16.13 -7.91
C PHE A 116 -0.28 15.97 -6.63
N ASP A 117 -0.74 15.10 -5.74
CA ASP A 117 0.09 14.52 -4.69
C ASP A 117 0.44 13.09 -5.13
N VAL A 118 1.71 12.85 -5.33
CA VAL A 118 2.29 11.55 -5.69
C VAL A 118 2.85 10.95 -4.42
N MET A 119 2.40 9.74 -4.05
CA MET A 119 2.68 9.12 -2.76
C MET A 119 3.52 7.85 -2.93
N PRO A 120 4.86 7.98 -2.93
CA PRO A 120 5.79 6.85 -2.98
C PRO A 120 5.92 6.14 -1.64
N ASN A 121 6.51 4.94 -1.68
CA ASN A 121 7.03 4.30 -0.48
C ASN A 121 8.14 5.15 0.17
N ALA A 122 8.27 5.07 1.50
CA ALA A 122 9.16 5.94 2.28
C ALA A 122 10.61 5.94 1.76
N SER A 123 11.15 4.76 1.43
CA SER A 123 12.53 4.59 0.95
C SER A 123 12.79 5.12 -0.45
N ASN A 124 11.74 5.36 -1.26
CA ASN A 124 11.85 5.62 -2.69
C ASN A 124 11.49 7.07 -3.05
N THR A 125 11.23 7.92 -2.04
CA THR A 125 10.79 9.31 -2.25
C THR A 125 11.77 10.11 -3.10
N ASP A 126 13.08 9.99 -2.83
CA ASP A 126 14.11 10.72 -3.57
C ASP A 126 14.18 10.27 -5.05
N ASP A 127 14.06 8.98 -5.31
CA ASP A 127 14.05 8.43 -6.68
C ASP A 127 12.82 8.90 -7.46
N VAL A 128 11.66 8.98 -6.81
CA VAL A 128 10.45 9.51 -7.41
C VAL A 128 10.58 11.00 -7.69
N VAL A 129 11.11 11.80 -6.75
CA VAL A 129 11.41 13.22 -6.99
C VAL A 129 12.39 13.38 -8.18
N ALA A 130 13.40 12.55 -8.26
CA ALA A 130 14.35 12.58 -9.39
C ALA A 130 13.65 12.25 -10.73
N ALA A 131 12.69 11.34 -10.73
CA ALA A 131 11.98 10.92 -11.95
C ALA A 131 10.96 11.95 -12.45
N ILE A 132 10.20 12.60 -11.55
CA ILE A 132 9.08 13.47 -11.92
C ILE A 132 9.31 14.94 -11.61
N GLY A 133 10.34 15.30 -10.85
CA GLY A 133 10.47 16.63 -10.25
C GLY A 133 9.42 16.88 -9.17
N GLY A 134 9.07 18.13 -8.95
CA GLY A 134 8.11 18.54 -7.93
C GLY A 134 8.77 18.91 -6.60
N VAL A 135 7.95 19.04 -5.57
CA VAL A 135 8.37 19.44 -4.22
C VAL A 135 8.07 18.33 -3.24
N GLU A 136 9.07 17.84 -2.56
CA GLU A 136 8.91 16.89 -1.46
C GLU A 136 8.16 17.57 -0.30
N ALA A 137 7.04 16.98 0.13
CA ALA A 137 6.11 17.54 1.09
C ALA A 137 5.83 16.60 2.28
N THR A 138 6.57 15.50 2.42
CA THR A 138 6.34 14.46 3.44
C THR A 138 6.29 15.04 4.85
N ARG A 139 7.21 15.95 5.17
CA ARG A 139 7.31 16.55 6.52
C ARG A 139 6.33 17.70 6.79
N THR A 140 5.52 18.09 5.80
CA THR A 140 4.54 19.18 5.95
C THR A 140 3.16 18.71 6.38
N ARG A 141 2.95 17.38 6.40
CA ARG A 141 1.66 16.76 6.66
C ARG A 141 1.79 15.46 7.47
N ALA A 142 0.70 15.08 8.14
CA ALA A 142 0.46 13.69 8.52
C ALA A 142 -0.52 13.05 7.54
N VAL A 143 -0.45 11.72 7.39
CA VAL A 143 -1.50 10.95 6.69
C VAL A 143 -2.08 9.93 7.65
N ILE A 144 -3.38 10.07 7.90
CA ILE A 144 -4.16 9.18 8.77
C ILE A 144 -5.08 8.35 7.89
N ALA A 145 -4.86 7.03 7.83
CA ALA A 145 -5.77 6.11 7.15
C ALA A 145 -6.85 5.64 8.14
N VAL A 146 -8.12 5.74 7.76
CA VAL A 146 -9.27 5.23 8.52
C VAL A 146 -9.97 4.18 7.67
N GLN A 147 -9.91 2.92 8.10
CA GLN A 147 -10.26 1.77 7.29
C GLN A 147 -11.18 0.81 8.06
N GLY A 148 -12.07 0.13 7.34
CA GLY A 148 -12.99 -0.87 7.90
C GLY A 148 -14.42 -0.69 7.39
N PRO A 149 -15.30 -1.69 7.54
CA PRO A 149 -16.69 -1.62 7.06
C PRO A 149 -17.49 -0.49 7.73
N GLU A 150 -17.16 -0.11 8.96
CA GLU A 150 -17.80 0.99 9.70
C GLU A 150 -17.00 2.31 9.64
N ALA A 151 -15.84 2.34 8.98
CA ALA A 151 -14.93 3.49 8.98
C ALA A 151 -15.63 4.80 8.63
N LYS A 152 -16.42 4.81 7.56
CA LYS A 152 -17.14 6.02 7.12
C LYS A 152 -18.24 6.43 8.09
N THR A 153 -18.96 5.49 8.66
CA THR A 153 -20.03 5.76 9.62
C THR A 153 -19.48 6.38 10.89
N GLN A 154 -18.41 5.81 11.43
CA GLN A 154 -17.78 6.31 12.67
C GLN A 154 -17.04 7.64 12.42
N LEU A 155 -16.30 7.76 11.30
CA LEU A 155 -15.61 8.99 10.94
C LEU A 155 -16.58 10.17 10.71
N ALA A 156 -17.80 9.92 10.26
CA ALA A 156 -18.79 10.97 10.03
C ALA A 156 -19.16 11.77 11.28
N ALA A 157 -18.98 11.20 12.48
CA ALA A 157 -19.18 11.92 13.75
C ALA A 157 -18.11 13.00 14.00
N VAL A 158 -16.93 12.88 13.39
CA VAL A 158 -15.78 13.76 13.60
C VAL A 158 -15.50 14.61 12.36
N PHE A 159 -15.56 13.99 11.19
CA PHE A 159 -15.20 14.61 9.91
C PHE A 159 -16.15 14.15 8.79
N PRO A 160 -17.41 14.66 8.77
CA PRO A 160 -18.45 14.21 7.81
C PRO A 160 -18.02 14.35 6.35
N ALA A 161 -17.29 15.44 6.00
CA ALA A 161 -16.86 15.68 4.63
C ALA A 161 -15.83 14.62 4.18
N ALA A 162 -14.88 14.23 5.03
CA ALA A 162 -13.94 13.15 4.74
C ALA A 162 -14.64 11.80 4.61
N ALA A 163 -15.58 11.49 5.50
CA ALA A 163 -16.36 10.25 5.49
C ALA A 163 -17.18 10.07 4.20
N ALA A 164 -17.59 11.17 3.57
CA ALA A 164 -18.35 11.17 2.32
C ALA A 164 -17.51 10.86 1.07
N VAL A 165 -16.16 10.91 1.16
CA VAL A 165 -15.28 10.69 0.01
C VAL A 165 -15.40 9.24 -0.46
N GLY A 166 -15.74 9.06 -1.75
CA GLY A 166 -15.96 7.74 -2.38
C GLY A 166 -14.63 7.05 -2.75
N ARG A 167 -14.72 5.75 -3.05
CA ARG A 167 -13.57 4.95 -3.47
C ARG A 167 -12.88 5.57 -4.71
N PHE A 168 -11.57 5.71 -4.64
CA PHE A 168 -10.71 6.37 -5.64
C PHE A 168 -11.18 7.80 -5.99
N ARG A 169 -11.90 8.48 -5.10
CA ARG A 169 -12.13 9.93 -5.16
C ARG A 169 -11.08 10.65 -4.36
N VAL A 170 -10.81 11.89 -4.76
CA VAL A 170 -9.96 12.84 -4.03
C VAL A 170 -10.77 14.11 -3.82
N ALA A 171 -10.74 14.64 -2.61
CA ALA A 171 -11.45 15.88 -2.26
C ALA A 171 -10.59 16.74 -1.33
N ILE A 172 -10.77 18.04 -1.41
CA ILE A 172 -10.29 18.99 -0.40
C ILE A 172 -11.44 19.19 0.59
N CYS A 173 -11.21 18.83 1.84
CA CYS A 173 -12.20 18.89 2.90
C CYS A 173 -11.69 19.79 4.03
N GLU A 174 -12.55 20.64 4.57
CA GLU A 174 -12.20 21.47 5.72
C GLU A 174 -12.56 20.76 7.03
N TRP A 175 -11.59 20.69 7.95
CA TRP A 175 -11.77 20.22 9.31
C TRP A 175 -11.30 21.32 10.29
N ASN A 176 -12.22 21.85 11.09
CA ASN A 176 -11.95 22.93 12.05
C ASN A 176 -11.15 24.13 11.47
N GLY A 177 -11.52 24.58 10.26
CA GLY A 177 -10.85 25.67 9.57
C GLY A 177 -9.54 25.31 8.86
N THR A 178 -9.16 24.01 8.87
CA THR A 178 -7.95 23.51 8.21
C THR A 178 -8.32 22.66 6.98
N ASN A 179 -7.72 23.01 5.84
CA ASN A 179 -7.89 22.21 4.61
C ASN A 179 -7.07 20.91 4.69
N CYS A 180 -7.76 19.80 4.45
CA CYS A 180 -7.19 18.46 4.34
C CYS A 180 -7.40 17.93 2.94
N THR A 181 -6.44 17.21 2.38
CA THR A 181 -6.65 16.41 1.17
C THR A 181 -7.07 15.00 1.58
N VAL A 182 -8.20 14.54 1.07
CA VAL A 182 -8.77 13.23 1.43
C VAL A 182 -8.88 12.36 0.19
N GLY A 183 -8.24 11.21 0.22
CA GLY A 183 -8.34 10.17 -0.79
C GLY A 183 -9.19 8.99 -0.31
N GLY A 184 -10.11 8.51 -1.14
CA GLY A 184 -10.83 7.26 -0.91
C GLY A 184 -9.96 6.05 -1.26
N THR A 185 -8.80 5.97 -0.67
CA THR A 185 -7.73 4.97 -0.88
C THR A 185 -7.42 4.24 0.44
N GLY A 186 -6.56 3.23 0.39
CA GLY A 186 -6.15 2.44 1.54
C GLY A 186 -5.43 1.16 1.14
N TYR A 187 -4.89 0.46 2.13
CA TYR A 187 -4.02 -0.72 1.93
C TYR A 187 -4.47 -1.91 2.80
N THR A 188 -5.76 -2.00 3.11
CA THR A 188 -6.30 -3.03 4.00
C THR A 188 -7.27 -4.00 3.32
N GLY A 189 -7.71 -3.65 2.10
CA GLY A 189 -8.81 -4.33 1.42
C GLY A 189 -10.19 -3.86 1.86
N GLU A 190 -10.28 -3.16 3.01
CA GLU A 190 -11.52 -2.61 3.53
C GLU A 190 -11.84 -1.24 2.92
N PRO A 191 -13.12 -0.82 2.94
CA PRO A 191 -13.50 0.55 2.60
C PRO A 191 -12.92 1.54 3.61
N GLY A 192 -12.64 2.76 3.15
CA GLY A 192 -12.10 3.80 4.03
C GLY A 192 -11.61 5.00 3.26
N VAL A 193 -10.85 5.83 3.96
CA VAL A 193 -10.20 7.02 3.43
C VAL A 193 -8.79 7.16 4.02
N GLU A 194 -7.93 7.90 3.33
CA GLU A 194 -6.67 8.41 3.82
C GLU A 194 -6.74 9.95 3.84
N ILE A 195 -6.38 10.55 4.96
CA ILE A 195 -6.53 11.98 5.23
C ILE A 195 -5.14 12.58 5.38
N ALA A 196 -4.69 13.36 4.40
CA ALA A 196 -3.51 14.20 4.51
C ALA A 196 -3.90 15.52 5.18
N VAL A 197 -3.39 15.73 6.37
CA VAL A 197 -3.67 16.89 7.23
C VAL A 197 -2.36 17.61 7.55
N PRO A 198 -2.31 18.97 7.56
CA PRO A 198 -1.14 19.72 8.01
C PRO A 198 -0.65 19.29 9.39
N VAL A 199 0.67 19.24 9.58
CA VAL A 199 1.30 18.71 10.81
C VAL A 199 0.77 19.35 12.10
N ASP A 200 0.47 20.64 12.07
CA ASP A 200 -0.01 21.39 13.27
C ASP A 200 -1.42 20.97 13.68
N ALA A 201 -2.25 20.49 12.75
CA ALA A 201 -3.62 20.05 13.03
C ALA A 201 -3.72 18.52 13.24
N ALA A 202 -2.69 17.76 12.87
CA ALA A 202 -2.70 16.30 12.90
C ALA A 202 -2.94 15.71 14.30
N PRO A 203 -2.30 16.20 15.40
CA PRO A 203 -2.57 15.69 16.75
C PRO A 203 -4.03 15.81 17.16
N ALA A 204 -4.64 16.97 16.93
CA ALA A 204 -6.04 17.20 17.30
C ALA A 204 -7.02 16.36 16.49
N LEU A 205 -6.76 16.14 15.19
CA LEU A 205 -7.56 15.24 14.35
C LEU A 205 -7.43 13.79 14.82
N TRP A 206 -6.20 13.32 15.10
CA TRP A 206 -5.94 11.99 15.64
C TRP A 206 -6.74 11.73 16.93
N GLU A 207 -6.64 12.66 17.89
CA GLU A 207 -7.34 12.55 19.19
C GLU A 207 -8.86 12.55 19.02
N ALA A 208 -9.39 13.37 18.10
CA ALA A 208 -10.82 13.40 17.80
C ALA A 208 -11.30 12.06 17.21
N ILE A 209 -10.51 11.43 16.32
CA ILE A 209 -10.83 10.13 15.72
C ILE A 209 -10.76 9.02 16.79
N VAL A 210 -9.76 9.04 17.68
CA VAL A 210 -9.68 8.11 18.82
C VAL A 210 -10.90 8.26 19.75
N ALA A 211 -11.28 9.51 20.07
CA ALA A 211 -12.44 9.80 20.91
C ALA A 211 -13.78 9.33 20.30
N ALA A 212 -13.86 9.23 18.97
CA ALA A 212 -15.01 8.66 18.27
C ALA A 212 -15.06 7.11 18.33
N GLY A 213 -14.09 6.46 18.98
CA GLY A 213 -14.04 5.01 19.17
C GLY A 213 -13.36 4.23 18.04
N ILE A 214 -12.74 4.91 17.09
CA ILE A 214 -11.96 4.24 16.02
C ILE A 214 -10.64 3.75 16.60
N THR A 215 -10.38 2.45 16.46
CA THR A 215 -9.24 1.77 17.08
C THR A 215 -7.91 2.16 16.43
N PRO A 216 -6.93 2.72 17.15
CA PRO A 216 -5.57 2.86 16.67
C PRO A 216 -4.95 1.50 16.37
N ALA A 217 -4.31 1.37 15.21
CA ALA A 217 -3.68 0.13 14.76
C ALA A 217 -2.29 0.41 14.17
N GLY A 218 -1.35 -0.49 14.43
CA GLY A 218 0.02 -0.37 14.00
C GLY A 218 0.32 -1.08 12.68
N LEU A 219 1.58 -0.95 12.24
CA LEU A 219 2.07 -1.53 10.98
C LEU A 219 1.97 -3.07 10.95
N GLY A 220 1.99 -3.73 12.13
CA GLY A 220 1.79 -5.18 12.22
C GLY A 220 0.39 -5.60 11.75
N ALA A 221 -0.65 -4.88 12.17
CA ALA A 221 -2.02 -5.11 11.69
C ALA A 221 -2.17 -4.72 10.21
N ARG A 222 -1.55 -3.60 9.79
CA ARG A 222 -1.54 -3.19 8.39
C ARG A 222 -0.92 -4.27 7.49
N ASP A 223 0.17 -4.91 7.89
CA ASP A 223 0.80 -6.00 7.13
C ASP A 223 -0.10 -7.25 7.03
N THR A 224 -0.73 -7.66 8.12
CA THR A 224 -1.62 -8.82 8.06
C THR A 224 -2.88 -8.55 7.23
N LEU A 225 -3.43 -7.33 7.27
CA LEU A 225 -4.59 -6.90 6.48
C LEU A 225 -4.29 -6.86 4.99
N ARG A 226 -3.19 -6.22 4.59
CA ARG A 226 -2.78 -6.16 3.18
C ARG A 226 -2.52 -7.57 2.61
N LEU A 227 -1.88 -8.46 3.41
CA LEU A 227 -1.59 -9.82 3.00
C LEU A 227 -2.88 -10.63 2.77
N GLU A 228 -3.86 -10.55 3.68
CA GLU A 228 -5.17 -11.18 3.48
C GLU A 228 -5.87 -10.69 2.20
N SER A 229 -5.69 -9.43 1.87
CA SER A 229 -6.24 -8.82 0.64
C SER A 229 -5.39 -9.12 -0.61
N GLY A 230 -4.27 -9.82 -0.45
CA GLY A 230 -3.36 -10.13 -1.56
C GLY A 230 -2.65 -8.91 -2.14
N LEU A 231 -2.56 -7.81 -1.40
CA LEU A 231 -1.86 -6.61 -1.84
C LEU A 231 -0.35 -6.78 -1.68
N PRO A 232 0.44 -6.51 -2.72
CA PRO A 232 1.89 -6.66 -2.68
C PRO A 232 2.53 -5.64 -1.77
N LEU A 233 3.70 -5.99 -1.22
CA LEU A 233 4.55 -5.10 -0.42
C LEU A 233 5.82 -4.80 -1.19
N HIS A 234 6.15 -3.51 -1.33
CA HIS A 234 7.44 -3.08 -1.89
C HIS A 234 8.60 -3.64 -1.05
N GLY A 235 9.63 -4.13 -1.71
CA GLY A 235 10.75 -4.85 -1.09
C GLY A 235 10.52 -6.35 -0.92
N GLN A 236 9.30 -6.87 -1.21
CA GLN A 236 8.95 -8.28 -1.15
C GLN A 236 8.36 -8.80 -2.47
N GLU A 237 7.18 -8.33 -2.84
CA GLU A 237 6.48 -8.69 -4.08
C GLU A 237 6.72 -7.71 -5.22
N LEU A 238 7.24 -6.52 -4.92
CA LEU A 238 7.66 -5.47 -5.84
C LEU A 238 9.06 -4.99 -5.44
N GLY A 239 9.83 -4.50 -6.40
CA GLY A 239 11.19 -4.01 -6.15
C GLY A 239 12.17 -4.43 -7.25
N ALA A 240 13.47 -4.29 -6.99
CA ALA A 240 14.53 -4.63 -7.94
C ALA A 240 14.43 -6.09 -8.42
N GLY A 241 14.48 -6.29 -9.74
CA GLY A 241 14.37 -7.61 -10.37
C GLY A 241 12.96 -8.21 -10.36
N ILE A 242 11.93 -7.45 -9.97
CA ILE A 242 10.54 -7.88 -9.98
C ILE A 242 9.73 -6.91 -10.85
N THR A 243 9.09 -7.44 -11.89
CA THR A 243 8.29 -6.65 -12.81
C THR A 243 6.81 -6.65 -12.45
N SER A 244 6.05 -5.69 -13.01
CA SER A 244 4.59 -5.66 -12.86
C SER A 244 3.91 -6.94 -13.35
N LEU A 245 4.47 -7.60 -14.37
CA LEU A 245 3.96 -8.86 -14.92
C LEU A 245 4.20 -10.03 -13.97
N GLN A 246 5.39 -10.12 -13.40
CA GLN A 246 5.72 -11.14 -12.40
C GLN A 246 4.85 -11.01 -11.14
N ALA A 247 4.56 -9.78 -10.71
CA ALA A 247 3.70 -9.50 -9.56
C ALA A 247 2.19 -9.69 -9.81
N ASP A 248 1.78 -10.20 -10.98
CA ASP A 248 0.38 -10.37 -11.42
C ASP A 248 -0.40 -9.04 -11.51
N LEU A 249 0.31 -7.94 -11.76
CA LEU A 249 -0.21 -6.57 -11.85
C LEU A 249 -0.18 -6.01 -13.29
N ALA A 250 -0.31 -6.85 -14.30
CA ALA A 250 -0.30 -6.44 -15.71
C ALA A 250 -1.34 -5.34 -16.04
N TRP A 251 -2.41 -5.23 -15.25
CA TRP A 251 -3.48 -4.25 -15.40
C TRP A 251 -3.05 -2.80 -15.05
N VAL A 252 -1.97 -2.64 -14.28
CA VAL A 252 -1.39 -1.33 -13.92
C VAL A 252 -0.65 -0.71 -15.10
N VAL A 253 -0.25 -1.53 -16.07
CA VAL A 253 0.49 -1.08 -17.27
C VAL A 253 -0.48 -0.76 -18.39
N ALA A 254 -0.51 0.49 -18.79
CA ALA A 254 -1.31 0.94 -19.94
C ALA A 254 -0.56 0.66 -21.25
N TRP A 255 -0.69 -0.56 -21.74
CA TRP A 255 0.04 -1.09 -22.90
C TRP A 255 -0.10 -0.27 -24.17
N ASN A 256 -1.19 0.49 -24.30
CA ASN A 256 -1.47 1.36 -25.48
C ASN A 256 -0.85 2.75 -25.34
N LYS A 257 -0.23 3.10 -24.21
CA LYS A 257 0.48 4.37 -24.09
C LYS A 257 1.67 4.39 -25.03
N PRO A 258 1.94 5.53 -25.69
CA PRO A 258 3.08 5.65 -26.59
C PRO A 258 4.43 5.61 -25.87
N ALA A 259 4.50 6.11 -24.62
CA ALA A 259 5.72 6.17 -23.84
C ALA A 259 5.42 6.13 -22.32
N PHE A 260 6.29 5.48 -21.56
CA PHE A 260 6.51 5.56 -20.11
C PHE A 260 7.88 4.96 -19.81
N THR A 261 8.44 5.27 -18.64
CA THR A 261 9.75 4.74 -18.23
C THR A 261 9.71 3.20 -18.15
N GLY A 262 10.66 2.53 -18.80
CA GLY A 262 10.76 1.05 -18.83
C GLY A 262 9.83 0.35 -19.82
N ARG A 263 9.12 1.08 -20.69
CA ARG A 263 8.12 0.54 -21.62
C ARG A 263 8.66 -0.56 -22.53
N ASP A 264 9.81 -0.34 -23.14
CA ASP A 264 10.36 -1.30 -24.12
C ASP A 264 10.77 -2.62 -23.46
N ALA A 265 11.38 -2.55 -22.26
CA ALA A 265 11.71 -3.72 -21.47
C ALA A 265 10.43 -4.46 -21.00
N ALA A 266 9.40 -3.74 -20.56
CA ALA A 266 8.12 -4.34 -20.17
C ALA A 266 7.40 -5.03 -21.35
N LEU A 267 7.47 -4.45 -22.57
CA LEU A 267 6.94 -5.08 -23.78
C LEU A 267 7.72 -6.33 -24.17
N ALA A 268 9.05 -6.29 -24.08
CA ALA A 268 9.89 -7.45 -24.37
C ALA A 268 9.58 -8.62 -23.41
N GLU A 269 9.42 -8.36 -22.11
CA GLU A 269 9.01 -9.39 -21.14
C GLU A 269 7.61 -9.92 -21.46
N ARG A 270 6.67 -9.05 -21.81
CA ARG A 270 5.31 -9.46 -22.16
C ARG A 270 5.26 -10.41 -23.36
N GLU A 271 6.12 -10.17 -24.36
CA GLU A 271 6.23 -11.02 -25.57
C GLU A 271 6.93 -12.34 -25.24
N ALA A 272 7.98 -12.32 -24.43
CA ALA A 272 8.73 -13.52 -24.04
C ALA A 272 7.98 -14.40 -23.02
N GLY A 273 7.07 -13.81 -22.24
CA GLY A 273 6.47 -14.41 -21.07
C GLY A 273 7.36 -14.28 -19.81
N VAL A 274 6.75 -14.33 -18.64
CA VAL A 274 7.47 -14.23 -17.36
C VAL A 274 8.07 -15.58 -16.95
N ALA A 275 9.25 -15.55 -16.33
CA ALA A 275 9.89 -16.76 -15.79
C ALA A 275 9.26 -17.24 -14.47
N ARG A 276 8.56 -16.37 -13.76
CA ARG A 276 7.87 -16.64 -12.48
C ARG A 276 6.66 -15.71 -12.35
N ARG A 277 5.70 -16.11 -11.53
CA ARG A 277 4.53 -15.28 -11.21
C ARG A 277 4.18 -15.40 -9.73
N LEU A 278 3.61 -14.33 -9.19
CA LEU A 278 3.14 -14.27 -7.81
C LEU A 278 1.87 -15.11 -7.63
N PHE A 279 1.86 -15.92 -6.58
CA PHE A 279 0.73 -16.77 -6.18
C PHE A 279 0.43 -16.61 -4.69
N GLY A 280 -0.82 -16.80 -4.33
CA GLY A 280 -1.26 -17.00 -2.96
C GLY A 280 -1.13 -18.47 -2.54
N ILE A 281 -0.86 -18.69 -1.25
CA ILE A 281 -0.74 -20.02 -0.66
C ILE A 281 -1.49 -20.02 0.68
N THR A 282 -2.49 -20.89 0.82
CA THR A 282 -3.04 -21.25 2.13
C THR A 282 -2.15 -22.32 2.75
N VAL A 283 -1.83 -22.19 4.03
CA VAL A 283 -0.90 -23.08 4.74
C VAL A 283 -1.63 -23.72 5.92
N GLU A 284 -1.52 -25.02 6.07
CA GLU A 284 -2.17 -25.76 7.16
C GLU A 284 -1.61 -25.35 8.54
N GLY A 285 -2.52 -25.10 9.48
CA GLY A 285 -2.19 -24.71 10.85
C GLY A 285 -1.85 -23.22 11.00
N ARG A 286 -1.41 -22.85 12.19
CA ARG A 286 -1.22 -21.42 12.60
C ARG A 286 0.20 -20.90 12.39
N ARG A 287 1.18 -21.78 12.11
CA ARG A 287 2.57 -21.37 11.98
C ARG A 287 2.81 -20.74 10.61
N PRO A 288 3.20 -19.46 10.53
CA PRO A 288 3.47 -18.83 9.25
C PRO A 288 4.84 -19.26 8.69
N ALA A 289 4.90 -19.39 7.38
CA ALA A 289 6.14 -19.36 6.63
C ALA A 289 6.56 -17.90 6.42
N ARG A 290 7.82 -17.57 6.67
CA ARG A 290 8.35 -16.22 6.50
C ARG A 290 9.10 -16.10 5.18
N THR A 291 9.42 -14.89 4.79
CA THR A 291 10.22 -14.57 3.61
C THR A 291 11.47 -15.46 3.52
N GLY A 292 11.76 -15.95 2.30
CA GLY A 292 12.90 -16.82 2.00
C GLY A 292 12.68 -18.31 2.32
N CYS A 293 11.52 -18.71 2.86
CA CYS A 293 11.19 -20.13 3.01
C CYS A 293 11.00 -20.78 1.63
N ALA A 294 11.72 -21.89 1.37
CA ALA A 294 11.63 -22.59 0.09
C ALA A 294 10.25 -23.25 -0.10
N ILE A 295 9.69 -23.11 -1.29
CA ILE A 295 8.43 -23.74 -1.71
C ILE A 295 8.77 -24.89 -2.65
N SER A 296 8.21 -26.07 -2.37
CA SER A 296 8.41 -27.28 -3.17
C SER A 296 7.10 -27.83 -3.73
N ILE A 297 7.20 -28.36 -4.95
CA ILE A 297 6.14 -29.14 -5.61
C ILE A 297 6.71 -30.52 -5.94
N ASN A 298 6.07 -31.59 -5.49
CA ASN A 298 6.52 -32.96 -5.68
C ASN A 298 7.99 -33.18 -5.23
N GLY A 299 8.39 -32.56 -4.12
CA GLY A 299 9.74 -32.67 -3.56
C GLY A 299 10.84 -31.86 -4.27
N LYS A 300 10.49 -31.10 -5.31
CA LYS A 300 11.41 -30.18 -6.02
C LYS A 300 11.15 -28.75 -5.58
N VAL A 301 12.18 -28.03 -5.16
CA VAL A 301 12.11 -26.59 -4.89
C VAL A 301 11.81 -25.84 -6.20
N VAL A 302 10.76 -25.06 -6.19
CA VAL A 302 10.26 -24.31 -7.36
C VAL A 302 10.16 -22.81 -7.14
N GLY A 303 10.31 -22.33 -5.90
CA GLY A 303 10.24 -20.93 -5.56
C GLY A 303 10.46 -20.66 -4.07
N GLU A 304 10.12 -19.46 -3.66
CA GLU A 304 10.25 -19.03 -2.27
C GLU A 304 9.08 -18.15 -1.82
N VAL A 305 8.84 -18.13 -0.51
CA VAL A 305 7.86 -17.23 0.12
C VAL A 305 8.42 -15.82 0.13
N THR A 306 7.62 -14.86 -0.31
CA THR A 306 7.93 -13.43 -0.24
C THR A 306 7.32 -12.79 0.99
N SER A 307 6.05 -13.08 1.28
CA SER A 307 5.35 -12.63 2.47
C SER A 307 4.57 -13.79 3.08
N GLY A 308 4.53 -13.87 4.40
CA GLY A 308 3.71 -14.90 5.04
C GLY A 308 3.39 -14.56 6.49
N ASN A 309 2.14 -14.77 6.87
CA ASN A 309 1.66 -14.48 8.22
C ASN A 309 0.49 -15.39 8.61
N PHE A 310 0.10 -15.33 9.88
CA PHE A 310 -1.16 -15.89 10.34
C PHE A 310 -2.31 -14.95 9.96
N SER A 311 -3.38 -15.50 9.38
CA SER A 311 -4.62 -14.75 9.12
C SER A 311 -5.55 -14.88 10.32
N PRO A 312 -5.87 -13.77 11.02
CA PRO A 312 -6.84 -13.80 12.11
C PRO A 312 -8.25 -14.17 11.67
N VAL A 313 -8.65 -13.81 10.45
CA VAL A 313 -9.97 -14.11 9.89
C VAL A 313 -10.10 -15.59 9.52
N LEU A 314 -9.10 -16.14 8.82
CA LEU A 314 -9.13 -17.52 8.34
C LEU A 314 -8.75 -18.55 9.42
N GLY A 315 -8.05 -18.12 10.48
CA GLY A 315 -7.60 -18.99 11.55
C GLY A 315 -6.43 -19.91 11.19
N HIS A 316 -5.82 -19.72 10.03
CA HIS A 316 -4.64 -20.44 9.56
C HIS A 316 -3.61 -19.51 8.91
N ALA A 317 -2.43 -20.02 8.59
CA ALA A 317 -1.40 -19.24 7.95
C ALA A 317 -1.65 -19.09 6.43
N ILE A 318 -1.23 -17.94 5.89
CA ILE A 318 -1.26 -17.61 4.46
C ILE A 318 0.10 -17.07 4.03
N ALA A 319 0.42 -17.20 2.76
CA ALA A 319 1.65 -16.68 2.19
C ALA A 319 1.47 -16.23 0.74
N LEU A 320 2.36 -15.34 0.30
CA LEU A 320 2.60 -15.03 -1.11
C LEU A 320 3.97 -15.61 -1.50
N GLY A 321 4.14 -15.97 -2.77
CA GLY A 321 5.42 -16.45 -3.27
C GLY A 321 5.49 -16.48 -4.79
N PHE A 322 6.70 -16.35 -5.31
CA PHE A 322 6.96 -16.48 -6.75
C PHE A 322 7.17 -17.94 -7.13
N LEU A 323 6.39 -18.41 -8.08
CA LEU A 323 6.40 -19.79 -8.58
C LEU A 323 6.41 -19.78 -10.12
N PRO A 324 6.73 -20.93 -10.76
CA PRO A 324 6.61 -21.06 -12.21
C PRO A 324 5.22 -20.68 -12.71
N PRO A 325 5.12 -19.97 -13.84
CA PRO A 325 3.84 -19.42 -14.32
C PRO A 325 2.79 -20.48 -14.68
N GLU A 326 3.20 -21.72 -14.95
CA GLU A 326 2.33 -22.87 -15.19
C GLU A 326 1.71 -23.48 -13.92
N THR A 327 2.08 -22.99 -12.72
CA THR A 327 1.49 -23.43 -11.45
C THR A 327 -0.01 -23.19 -11.45
N SER A 328 -0.78 -24.21 -10.99
CA SER A 328 -2.24 -24.16 -11.03
C SER A 328 -2.85 -23.96 -9.65
N GLU A 329 -3.98 -23.26 -9.61
CA GLU A 329 -4.80 -23.15 -8.40
C GLU A 329 -5.24 -24.53 -7.89
N GLY A 330 -5.26 -24.72 -6.58
CA GLY A 330 -5.55 -25.99 -5.91
C GLY A 330 -4.36 -26.95 -5.81
N GLN A 331 -3.25 -26.67 -6.51
CA GLN A 331 -2.05 -27.51 -6.46
C GLN A 331 -1.46 -27.55 -5.06
N ALA A 332 -1.11 -28.75 -4.59
CA ALA A 332 -0.46 -28.94 -3.31
C ALA A 332 1.01 -28.50 -3.39
N VAL A 333 1.45 -27.80 -2.35
CA VAL A 333 2.83 -27.37 -2.15
C VAL A 333 3.27 -27.72 -0.74
N SER A 334 4.58 -27.86 -0.55
CA SER A 334 5.18 -27.88 0.79
C SER A 334 6.15 -26.72 0.95
N ILE A 335 6.24 -26.17 2.17
CA ILE A 335 7.12 -25.06 2.51
C ILE A 335 8.03 -25.49 3.62
N ASP A 336 9.36 -25.38 3.42
CA ASP A 336 10.32 -25.67 4.46
C ASP A 336 10.45 -24.48 5.44
N VAL A 337 10.08 -24.71 6.69
CA VAL A 337 10.23 -23.75 7.77
C VAL A 337 11.22 -24.32 8.81
N ARG A 338 12.51 -24.07 8.60
CA ARG A 338 13.60 -24.55 9.47
C ARG A 338 13.60 -26.06 9.65
N GLY A 339 13.53 -26.79 8.54
CA GLY A 339 13.55 -28.27 8.53
C GLY A 339 12.20 -28.92 8.89
N LYS A 340 11.15 -28.12 9.11
CA LYS A 340 9.79 -28.61 9.27
C LYS A 340 8.98 -28.26 8.03
N GLU A 341 8.47 -29.28 7.38
CA GLU A 341 7.60 -29.13 6.21
C GLU A 341 6.19 -28.69 6.64
N LEU A 342 5.70 -27.60 6.07
CA LEU A 342 4.32 -27.15 6.17
C LEU A 342 3.61 -27.44 4.85
N ILE A 343 2.44 -28.02 4.93
CA ILE A 343 1.62 -28.32 3.75
C ILE A 343 0.77 -27.10 3.41
N GLY A 344 0.66 -26.78 2.14
CA GLY A 344 -0.15 -25.70 1.63
C GLY A 344 -0.81 -26.02 0.30
N ARG A 345 -1.66 -25.11 -0.13
CA ARG A 345 -2.31 -25.13 -1.44
C ARG A 345 -2.24 -23.79 -2.11
N ILE A 346 -1.99 -23.81 -3.42
CA ILE A 346 -2.03 -22.61 -4.25
C ILE A 346 -3.47 -22.09 -4.31
N VAL A 347 -3.62 -20.80 -4.11
CA VAL A 347 -4.89 -20.07 -4.25
C VAL A 347 -4.68 -18.77 -5.02
N ARG A 348 -5.76 -18.22 -5.52
CA ARG A 348 -5.75 -16.89 -6.11
C ARG A 348 -6.16 -15.86 -5.04
N PRO A 349 -5.34 -14.83 -4.75
CA PRO A 349 -5.74 -13.74 -3.86
C PRO A 349 -6.93 -12.93 -4.43
N PRO A 350 -7.73 -12.24 -3.60
CA PRO A 350 -7.57 -12.13 -2.14
C PRO A 350 -7.87 -13.43 -1.40
N PHE A 351 -7.36 -13.54 -0.16
CA PHE A 351 -7.59 -14.71 0.69
C PHE A 351 -8.93 -14.64 1.45
N VAL A 352 -9.43 -13.41 1.66
CA VAL A 352 -10.68 -13.09 2.33
C VAL A 352 -11.56 -12.19 1.48
#